data_fb8693e92b4b08b1a9066e9fc1753b2f
#
_entry.id   fb8693e92b4b08b1a9066e9fc1753b2f
#
_cell.length_a   1.000
_cell.length_b   1.000
_cell.length_c   1.000
_cell.angle_alpha   90.00
_cell.angle_beta   90.00
_cell.angle_gamma   90.00
#
_symmetry.space_group_name_H-M   'P 1'
#
loop_
_entity.id
_entity.type
_entity.pdbx_description
1 polymer ?
#
loop_
_entity_poly.entity_id
_entity_poly.type
_entity_poly.pdbx_seq_one_letter_code
_entity_poly.pdbx_strand_id
1 'polypeptide(L)'
;MDSTMTLSCIQQPHQHLKAKLAHGILTLAIDRPEAKNALYGELYLWIAQALDEADISSDVRVVILRGLNDDFTAGNDMKDFMQFTQQPLQDKAGNMPPFVLLKSATKFSKPLIVAVKGVAIGIGVTILLHADLVYSDDDAIFQIPFVSLGLSPEGAASQLLVKQAGYHRAAELLFSAKKFTAKTAEQVGLVNRVIKDDIYEDAKIINLIIENDVYDYAHKAAEYLTQLPLASIKQTKALMKKDLANIIECIDEEAEIFMQRVKSPEMMEAVQAFMQKRKPDFTQFN
;
A
#
# COMPACT_ATOMS: atom_id res chain seq x y z
N MET A 1 2.31 -12.53 -34.73
CA MET A 1 1.60 -11.25 -34.55
C MET A 1 1.40 -11.10 -33.04
N ASP A 2 2.35 -10.45 -32.40
CA ASP A 2 2.21 -10.12 -30.96
C ASP A 2 1.13 -9.05 -30.85
N SER A 3 -0.05 -9.43 -30.38
CA SER A 3 -1.03 -8.44 -29.92
C SER A 3 -0.46 -7.83 -28.65
N THR A 4 0.15 -6.65 -28.78
CA THR A 4 0.51 -5.81 -27.65
C THR A 4 -0.74 -5.67 -26.77
N MET A 5 -0.75 -6.31 -25.62
CA MET A 5 -1.84 -6.23 -24.66
C MET A 5 -1.85 -4.81 -24.09
N THR A 6 -2.77 -3.99 -24.59
CA THR A 6 -2.86 -2.60 -24.16
C THR A 6 -3.50 -2.55 -22.77
N LEU A 7 -2.82 -1.93 -21.80
CA LEU A 7 -3.28 -1.84 -20.40
C LEU A 7 -4.58 -1.05 -20.31
N SER A 8 -5.59 -1.60 -19.63
CA SER A 8 -6.90 -0.96 -19.47
C SER A 8 -6.81 0.38 -18.74
N CYS A 9 -5.92 0.50 -17.75
CA CYS A 9 -5.69 1.73 -17.01
C CYS A 9 -5.18 2.91 -17.87
N ILE A 10 -4.64 2.61 -19.09
CA ILE A 10 -4.21 3.63 -20.06
C ILE A 10 -5.30 3.91 -21.08
N GLN A 11 -6.00 2.85 -21.55
CA GLN A 11 -7.06 2.99 -22.56
C GLN A 11 -8.33 3.63 -22.01
N GLN A 12 -8.67 3.30 -20.77
CA GLN A 12 -9.86 3.77 -20.07
C GLN A 12 -9.43 4.42 -18.75
N PRO A 13 -8.94 5.67 -18.78
CA PRO A 13 -8.42 6.31 -17.58
C PRO A 13 -9.52 6.46 -16.53
N HIS A 14 -9.23 6.03 -15.32
CA HIS A 14 -10.08 6.29 -14.17
C HIS A 14 -9.90 7.74 -13.68
N GLN A 15 -10.99 8.37 -13.21
CA GLN A 15 -10.93 9.78 -12.78
C GLN A 15 -9.90 10.03 -11.65
N HIS A 16 -9.73 9.08 -10.73
CA HIS A 16 -8.85 9.19 -9.56
C HIS A 16 -7.58 8.31 -9.66
N LEU A 17 -7.27 7.77 -10.84
CA LEU A 17 -6.04 7.03 -11.09
C LEU A 17 -5.44 7.48 -12.41
N LYS A 18 -4.27 8.11 -12.36
CA LYS A 18 -3.51 8.48 -13.56
C LYS A 18 -2.47 7.38 -13.82
N ALA A 19 -2.48 6.83 -15.04
CA ALA A 19 -1.54 5.81 -15.46
C ALA A 19 -0.68 6.33 -16.61
N LYS A 20 0.64 6.09 -16.55
CA LYS A 20 1.59 6.43 -17.61
C LYS A 20 2.58 5.28 -17.79
N LEU A 21 2.69 4.78 -19.02
CA LEU A 21 3.72 3.82 -19.40
C LEU A 21 4.77 4.51 -20.25
N ALA A 22 6.01 4.48 -19.81
CA ALA A 22 7.15 4.99 -20.56
C ALA A 22 8.41 4.17 -20.23
N HIS A 23 9.18 3.78 -21.24
CA HIS A 23 10.45 3.07 -21.08
C HIS A 23 10.37 1.80 -20.20
N GLY A 24 9.25 1.07 -20.27
CA GLY A 24 9.03 -0.13 -19.47
C GLY A 24 8.60 0.13 -18.00
N ILE A 25 8.39 1.38 -17.64
CA ILE A 25 7.93 1.79 -16.31
C ILE A 25 6.46 2.19 -16.38
N LEU A 26 5.58 1.46 -15.68
CA LEU A 26 4.20 1.85 -15.47
C LEU A 26 4.10 2.62 -14.16
N THR A 27 3.78 3.91 -14.24
CA THR A 27 3.47 4.74 -13.07
C THR A 27 1.96 4.80 -12.87
N LEU A 28 1.52 4.39 -11.69
CA LEU A 28 0.15 4.51 -11.20
C LEU A 28 0.12 5.58 -10.12
N ALA A 29 -0.58 6.69 -10.38
CA ALA A 29 -0.67 7.81 -9.45
C ALA A 29 -2.12 8.04 -9.01
N ILE A 30 -2.38 7.95 -7.72
CA ILE A 30 -3.68 8.21 -7.11
C ILE A 30 -3.91 9.73 -7.13
N ASP A 31 -5.03 10.17 -7.67
CA ASP A 31 -5.37 11.59 -7.90
C ASP A 31 -6.75 11.92 -7.31
N ARG A 32 -6.81 12.04 -5.99
CA ARG A 32 -8.02 12.41 -5.24
C ARG A 32 -7.64 13.31 -4.05
N PRO A 33 -7.07 14.49 -4.33
CA PRO A 33 -6.48 15.36 -3.30
C PRO A 33 -7.50 15.86 -2.27
N GLU A 34 -8.76 16.07 -2.66
CA GLU A 34 -9.86 16.51 -1.78
C GLU A 34 -10.17 15.54 -0.63
N ALA A 35 -9.76 14.26 -0.78
CA ALA A 35 -9.89 13.21 0.22
C ALA A 35 -8.53 12.66 0.66
N LYS A 36 -7.42 13.39 0.46
CA LYS A 36 -6.05 12.92 0.73
C LYS A 36 -5.78 11.55 0.13
N ASN A 37 -6.23 11.35 -1.10
CA ASN A 37 -6.08 10.09 -1.84
C ASN A 37 -6.71 8.87 -1.14
N ALA A 38 -7.78 9.07 -0.34
CA ALA A 38 -8.52 7.96 0.27
C ALA A 38 -9.09 7.04 -0.82
N LEU A 39 -8.98 5.72 -0.58
CA LEU A 39 -9.36 4.66 -1.51
C LEU A 39 -10.78 4.18 -1.25
N TYR A 40 -11.50 3.84 -2.30
CA TYR A 40 -12.87 3.31 -2.27
C TYR A 40 -12.99 2.10 -3.21
N GLY A 41 -14.10 1.36 -3.14
CA GLY A 41 -14.25 0.05 -3.75
C GLY A 41 -13.79 -0.04 -5.21
N GLU A 42 -14.26 0.87 -6.07
CA GLU A 42 -13.90 0.88 -7.48
C GLU A 42 -12.40 1.17 -7.69
N LEU A 43 -11.84 2.15 -6.96
CA LEU A 43 -10.43 2.53 -7.09
C LEU A 43 -9.48 1.41 -6.68
N TYR A 44 -9.82 0.64 -5.64
CA TYR A 44 -9.09 -0.56 -5.26
C TYR A 44 -9.00 -1.56 -6.41
N LEU A 45 -10.14 -1.84 -7.04
CA LEU A 45 -10.22 -2.81 -8.14
C LEU A 45 -9.47 -2.32 -9.38
N TRP A 46 -9.50 -1.01 -9.68
CA TRP A 46 -8.73 -0.45 -10.78
C TRP A 46 -7.22 -0.57 -10.56
N ILE A 47 -6.72 -0.31 -9.35
CA ILE A 47 -5.29 -0.48 -9.04
C ILE A 47 -4.91 -1.97 -9.11
N ALA A 48 -5.75 -2.86 -8.56
CA ALA A 48 -5.53 -4.30 -8.60
C ALA A 48 -5.46 -4.81 -10.06
N GLN A 49 -6.43 -4.44 -10.90
CA GLN A 49 -6.46 -4.80 -12.31
C GLN A 49 -5.23 -4.27 -13.05
N ALA A 50 -4.82 -3.03 -12.78
CA ALA A 50 -3.62 -2.46 -13.40
C ALA A 50 -2.34 -3.24 -13.03
N LEU A 51 -2.24 -3.74 -11.79
CA LEU A 51 -1.14 -4.61 -11.37
C LEU A 51 -1.20 -5.98 -12.08
N ASP A 52 -2.37 -6.62 -12.13
CA ASP A 52 -2.55 -7.93 -12.76
C ASP A 52 -2.25 -7.87 -14.27
N GLU A 53 -2.73 -6.84 -14.97
CA GLU A 53 -2.41 -6.61 -16.40
C GLU A 53 -0.92 -6.28 -16.60
N ALA A 54 -0.32 -5.47 -15.73
CA ALA A 54 1.11 -5.15 -15.78
C ALA A 54 1.99 -6.38 -15.58
N ASP A 55 1.54 -7.34 -14.75
CA ASP A 55 2.31 -8.57 -14.48
C ASP A 55 2.50 -9.44 -15.72
N ILE A 56 1.50 -9.51 -16.57
CA ILE A 56 1.53 -10.31 -17.80
C ILE A 56 1.98 -9.54 -19.06
N SER A 57 1.94 -8.19 -19.04
CA SER A 57 2.33 -7.35 -20.19
C SER A 57 3.85 -7.42 -20.44
N SER A 58 4.27 -7.66 -21.69
CA SER A 58 5.67 -7.58 -22.10
C SER A 58 6.25 -6.16 -22.05
N ASP A 59 5.39 -5.14 -22.14
CA ASP A 59 5.79 -3.74 -22.20
C ASP A 59 6.13 -3.14 -20.84
N VAL A 60 5.67 -3.80 -19.74
CA VAL A 60 5.94 -3.38 -18.36
C VAL A 60 7.09 -4.20 -17.77
N ARG A 61 8.06 -3.52 -17.21
CA ARG A 61 9.20 -4.12 -16.50
C ARG A 61 9.20 -3.79 -15.01
N VAL A 62 8.69 -2.61 -14.64
CA VAL A 62 8.62 -2.09 -13.26
C VAL A 62 7.31 -1.32 -13.10
N VAL A 63 6.69 -1.40 -11.93
CA VAL A 63 5.55 -0.56 -11.55
C VAL A 63 5.96 0.39 -10.44
N ILE A 64 5.57 1.66 -10.57
CA ILE A 64 5.64 2.65 -9.48
C ILE A 64 4.20 2.98 -9.07
N LEU A 65 3.88 2.81 -7.78
CA LEU A 65 2.64 3.26 -7.17
C LEU A 65 2.93 4.47 -6.28
N ARG A 66 2.18 5.57 -6.46
CA ARG A 66 2.36 6.82 -5.71
C ARG A 66 1.06 7.62 -5.61
N GLY A 67 1.05 8.67 -4.82
CA GLY A 67 0.09 9.75 -4.97
C GLY A 67 0.50 10.69 -6.12
N LEU A 68 -0.44 11.46 -6.66
CA LEU A 68 -0.11 12.46 -7.68
C LEU A 68 0.47 13.73 -7.06
N ASN A 69 -0.07 14.15 -5.93
CA ASN A 69 0.26 15.39 -5.23
C ASN A 69 0.94 15.11 -3.87
N ASP A 70 0.48 15.78 -2.82
CA ASP A 70 1.15 15.86 -1.52
C ASP A 70 0.91 14.66 -0.59
N ASP A 71 -0.10 13.82 -0.85
CA ASP A 71 -0.41 12.67 -0.01
C ASP A 71 -0.33 11.35 -0.81
N PHE A 72 0.22 10.30 -0.21
CA PHE A 72 0.14 8.96 -0.80
C PHE A 72 -1.29 8.44 -0.69
N THR A 73 -1.76 8.14 0.51
CA THR A 73 -3.17 7.82 0.76
C THR A 73 -3.54 7.88 2.25
N ALA A 74 -4.71 8.45 2.54
CA ALA A 74 -5.31 8.41 3.87
C ALA A 74 -5.99 7.05 4.20
N GLY A 75 -5.84 6.03 3.34
CA GLY A 75 -6.44 4.71 3.54
C GLY A 75 -7.87 4.62 3.02
N ASN A 76 -8.72 3.86 3.70
CA ASN A 76 -10.11 3.67 3.29
C ASN A 76 -10.91 4.98 3.33
N ASP A 77 -11.70 5.24 2.29
CA ASP A 77 -12.75 6.26 2.35
C ASP A 77 -13.80 5.83 3.38
N MET A 78 -13.96 6.64 4.43
CA MET A 78 -14.86 6.31 5.54
C MET A 78 -16.33 6.20 5.12
N LYS A 79 -16.77 6.97 4.12
CA LYS A 79 -18.16 6.88 3.63
C LYS A 79 -18.40 5.57 2.89
N ASP A 80 -17.46 5.21 2.00
CA ASP A 80 -17.50 3.95 1.28
C ASP A 80 -17.40 2.76 2.24
N PHE A 81 -16.49 2.82 3.21
CA PHE A 81 -16.33 1.82 4.24
C PHE A 81 -17.61 1.59 5.04
N MET A 82 -18.31 2.66 5.47
CA MET A 82 -19.57 2.54 6.18
C MET A 82 -20.68 1.90 5.34
N GLN A 83 -20.71 2.12 4.02
CA GLN A 83 -21.66 1.44 3.14
C GLN A 83 -21.40 -0.07 3.07
N PHE A 84 -20.14 -0.49 3.02
CA PHE A 84 -19.79 -1.91 3.09
C PHE A 84 -20.23 -2.57 4.39
N THR A 85 -20.18 -1.85 5.52
CA THR A 85 -20.58 -2.41 6.83
C THR A 85 -22.06 -2.72 6.92
N GLN A 86 -22.89 -2.03 6.13
CA GLN A 86 -24.35 -2.16 6.15
C GLN A 86 -24.87 -3.26 5.21
N GLN A 87 -24.03 -3.75 4.28
CA GLN A 87 -24.43 -4.78 3.33
C GLN A 87 -24.12 -6.17 3.90
N PRO A 88 -25.01 -7.17 3.68
CA PRO A 88 -24.63 -8.55 3.95
C PRO A 88 -23.45 -8.94 3.06
N LEU A 89 -22.46 -9.63 3.62
CA LEU A 89 -21.38 -10.21 2.83
C LEU A 89 -21.99 -11.18 1.81
N GLN A 90 -21.89 -10.83 0.54
CA GLN A 90 -22.38 -11.67 -0.57
C GLN A 90 -21.33 -12.71 -0.99
N ASP A 91 -20.07 -12.54 -0.55
CA ASP A 91 -18.93 -13.39 -0.90
C ASP A 91 -17.97 -13.50 0.30
N LYS A 92 -16.88 -14.27 0.15
CA LYS A 92 -15.81 -14.38 1.15
C LYS A 92 -15.19 -12.99 1.40
N ALA A 93 -14.88 -12.70 2.66
CA ALA A 93 -14.29 -11.42 3.05
C ALA A 93 -13.03 -11.07 2.22
N GLY A 94 -12.16 -12.06 1.95
CA GLY A 94 -10.96 -11.88 1.14
C GLY A 94 -11.20 -11.49 -0.33
N ASN A 95 -12.44 -11.51 -0.83
CA ASN A 95 -12.79 -11.03 -2.17
C ASN A 95 -13.28 -9.57 -2.18
N MET A 96 -13.33 -8.91 -1.02
CA MET A 96 -13.64 -7.48 -0.98
C MET A 96 -12.51 -6.65 -1.62
N PRO A 97 -12.84 -5.49 -2.21
CA PRO A 97 -11.90 -4.69 -2.98
C PRO A 97 -10.55 -4.41 -2.32
N PRO A 98 -10.44 -4.02 -1.03
CA PRO A 98 -9.15 -3.81 -0.38
C PRO A 98 -8.27 -5.06 -0.39
N PHE A 99 -8.85 -6.23 -0.07
CA PHE A 99 -8.10 -7.49 -0.01
C PHE A 99 -7.74 -8.03 -1.41
N VAL A 100 -8.56 -7.74 -2.43
CA VAL A 100 -8.22 -8.02 -3.83
C VAL A 100 -6.97 -7.25 -4.21
N LEU A 101 -6.89 -5.94 -3.93
CA LEU A 101 -5.70 -5.14 -4.19
C LEU A 101 -4.46 -5.69 -3.48
N LEU A 102 -4.57 -6.00 -2.19
CA LEU A 102 -3.46 -6.55 -1.40
C LEU A 102 -2.97 -7.89 -1.98
N LYS A 103 -3.88 -8.77 -2.39
CA LYS A 103 -3.52 -10.04 -3.03
C LYS A 103 -2.88 -9.85 -4.41
N SER A 104 -3.35 -8.89 -5.22
CA SER A 104 -2.70 -8.55 -6.50
C SER A 104 -1.28 -8.02 -6.28
N ALA A 105 -1.08 -7.09 -5.31
CA ALA A 105 0.25 -6.60 -4.96
C ALA A 105 1.17 -7.72 -4.42
N THR A 106 0.61 -8.64 -3.61
CA THR A 106 1.35 -9.78 -3.07
C THR A 106 1.86 -10.72 -4.17
N LYS A 107 1.01 -11.02 -5.17
CA LYS A 107 1.28 -11.94 -6.29
C LYS A 107 2.13 -11.31 -7.39
N PHE A 108 2.20 -9.99 -7.45
CA PHE A 108 2.89 -9.26 -8.51
C PHE A 108 4.35 -9.72 -8.64
N SER A 109 4.71 -10.25 -9.83
CA SER A 109 5.99 -10.92 -10.03
C SER A 109 7.13 -10.01 -10.45
N LYS A 110 6.83 -8.81 -10.95
CA LYS A 110 7.82 -7.79 -11.35
C LYS A 110 8.12 -6.83 -10.20
N PRO A 111 9.15 -5.98 -10.29
CA PRO A 111 9.40 -4.97 -9.26
C PRO A 111 8.22 -4.03 -9.07
N LEU A 112 7.79 -3.87 -7.82
CA LEU A 112 6.82 -2.88 -7.36
C LEU A 112 7.53 -1.90 -6.44
N ILE A 113 7.58 -0.64 -6.86
CA ILE A 113 8.11 0.48 -6.09
C ILE A 113 6.95 1.30 -5.57
N VAL A 114 6.99 1.70 -4.31
CA VAL A 114 6.04 2.67 -3.75
C VAL A 114 6.78 3.92 -3.30
N ALA A 115 6.26 5.08 -3.70
CA ALA A 115 6.79 6.38 -3.29
C ALA A 115 5.74 7.12 -2.45
N VAL A 116 6.11 7.43 -1.21
CA VAL A 116 5.22 7.99 -0.19
C VAL A 116 5.55 9.45 0.06
N LYS A 117 4.58 10.33 -0.19
CA LYS A 117 4.55 11.71 0.31
C LYS A 117 3.43 11.88 1.33
N GLY A 118 3.57 12.83 2.24
CA GLY A 118 2.53 13.25 3.17
C GLY A 118 2.03 12.12 4.05
N VAL A 119 0.84 11.55 3.79
CA VAL A 119 0.28 10.51 4.67
C VAL A 119 0.19 9.14 4.01
N ALA A 120 0.47 8.10 4.82
CA ALA A 120 0.19 6.69 4.54
C ALA A 120 -0.56 6.10 5.74
N ILE A 121 -1.86 5.83 5.61
CA ILE A 121 -2.72 5.42 6.73
C ILE A 121 -3.45 4.11 6.40
N GLY A 122 -3.53 3.20 7.37
CA GLY A 122 -4.23 1.92 7.23
C GLY A 122 -3.67 1.10 6.07
N ILE A 123 -4.49 0.80 5.05
CA ILE A 123 -4.04 0.10 3.84
C ILE A 123 -2.92 0.85 3.11
N GLY A 124 -2.80 2.17 3.28
CA GLY A 124 -1.66 2.93 2.79
C GLY A 124 -0.33 2.50 3.41
N VAL A 125 -0.35 1.93 4.62
CA VAL A 125 0.82 1.31 5.24
C VAL A 125 0.91 -0.17 4.91
N THR A 126 -0.19 -0.93 4.98
CA THR A 126 -0.13 -2.38 4.80
C THR A 126 0.22 -2.78 3.38
N ILE A 127 -0.14 -1.99 2.36
CA ILE A 127 0.28 -2.24 0.98
C ILE A 127 1.81 -2.15 0.79
N LEU A 128 2.51 -1.34 1.63
CA LEU A 128 3.96 -1.22 1.58
C LEU A 128 4.68 -2.54 1.90
N LEU A 129 4.06 -3.40 2.73
CA LEU A 129 4.57 -4.72 3.07
C LEU A 129 4.62 -5.67 1.88
N HIS A 130 3.93 -5.36 0.78
CA HIS A 130 3.90 -6.14 -0.45
C HIS A 130 4.76 -5.54 -1.57
N ALA A 131 5.23 -4.30 -1.40
CA ALA A 131 6.17 -3.65 -2.31
C ALA A 131 7.58 -4.25 -2.18
N ASP A 132 8.39 -4.10 -3.21
CA ASP A 132 9.80 -4.54 -3.19
C ASP A 132 10.72 -3.41 -2.72
N LEU A 133 10.40 -2.16 -3.10
CA LEU A 133 11.13 -0.96 -2.68
C LEU A 133 10.12 0.11 -2.27
N VAL A 134 10.38 0.74 -1.13
CA VAL A 134 9.57 1.83 -0.60
C VAL A 134 10.47 3.01 -0.30
N TYR A 135 10.13 4.15 -0.88
CA TYR A 135 10.79 5.42 -0.63
C TYR A 135 9.82 6.42 -0.05
N SER A 136 10.27 7.28 0.83
CA SER A 136 9.42 8.24 1.53
C SER A 136 10.08 9.61 1.63
N ASP A 137 9.28 10.68 1.55
CA ASP A 137 9.72 11.99 2.01
C ASP A 137 9.97 11.97 3.52
N ASP A 138 10.78 12.88 4.02
CA ASP A 138 11.18 12.92 5.44
C ASP A 138 10.08 13.44 6.36
N ASP A 139 9.12 14.21 5.86
CA ASP A 139 7.95 14.72 6.57
C ASP A 139 6.74 13.78 6.52
N ALA A 140 6.84 12.65 5.80
CA ALA A 140 5.74 11.70 5.68
C ALA A 140 5.34 11.09 7.03
N ILE A 141 4.03 10.94 7.23
CA ILE A 141 3.41 10.42 8.44
C ILE A 141 2.69 9.11 8.14
N PHE A 142 3.02 8.10 8.91
CA PHE A 142 2.45 6.76 8.83
C PHE A 142 1.54 6.49 10.02
N GLN A 143 0.50 5.68 9.82
CA GLN A 143 -0.37 5.22 10.91
C GLN A 143 -1.05 3.91 10.55
N ILE A 144 -1.15 3.00 11.53
CA ILE A 144 -1.89 1.74 11.45
C ILE A 144 -3.04 1.81 12.49
N PRO A 145 -4.20 2.43 12.16
CA PRO A 145 -5.19 2.83 13.15
C PRO A 145 -6.20 1.75 13.54
N PHE A 146 -6.01 0.48 13.10
CA PHE A 146 -7.05 -0.56 13.22
C PHE A 146 -7.58 -0.74 14.64
N VAL A 147 -6.71 -0.94 15.64
CA VAL A 147 -7.10 -1.17 17.03
C VAL A 147 -7.85 0.03 17.61
N SER A 148 -7.44 1.26 17.27
CA SER A 148 -8.14 2.48 17.71
C SER A 148 -9.54 2.66 17.10
N LEU A 149 -9.84 1.89 16.05
CA LEU A 149 -11.15 1.82 15.41
C LEU A 149 -11.93 0.55 15.82
N GLY A 150 -11.44 -0.22 16.81
CA GLY A 150 -12.05 -1.49 17.21
C GLY A 150 -11.87 -2.60 16.17
N LEU A 151 -10.94 -2.44 15.20
CA LEU A 151 -10.65 -3.38 14.12
C LEU A 151 -9.37 -4.18 14.40
N SER A 152 -9.19 -5.27 13.66
CA SER A 152 -7.93 -6.03 13.56
C SER A 152 -7.08 -5.53 12.39
N PRO A 153 -5.77 -5.86 12.35
CA PRO A 153 -4.93 -5.62 11.17
C PRO A 153 -5.45 -6.36 9.93
N GLU A 154 -4.98 -5.94 8.76
CA GLU A 154 -5.27 -6.56 7.47
C GLU A 154 -4.01 -6.58 6.59
N GLY A 155 -4.05 -7.31 5.45
CA GLY A 155 -2.96 -7.34 4.49
C GLY A 155 -1.77 -8.20 4.93
N ALA A 156 -1.98 -9.23 5.73
CA ALA A 156 -0.96 -10.03 6.37
C ALA A 156 -0.01 -9.20 7.27
N ALA A 157 -0.46 -8.01 7.73
CA ALA A 157 0.36 -7.14 8.56
C ALA A 157 0.73 -7.79 9.89
N SER A 158 -0.12 -8.66 10.44
CA SER A 158 0.17 -9.43 11.67
C SER A 158 1.40 -10.34 11.53
N GLN A 159 1.71 -10.80 10.33
CA GLN A 159 2.89 -11.64 10.04
C GLN A 159 4.04 -10.85 9.43
N LEU A 160 3.76 -10.07 8.38
CA LEU A 160 4.80 -9.39 7.61
C LEU A 160 5.51 -8.31 8.42
N LEU A 161 4.75 -7.50 9.18
CA LEU A 161 5.35 -6.46 10.02
C LEU A 161 6.19 -7.09 11.15
N VAL A 162 5.74 -8.22 11.72
CA VAL A 162 6.51 -8.96 12.73
C VAL A 162 7.80 -9.53 12.14
N LYS A 163 7.75 -10.10 10.92
CA LYS A 163 8.96 -10.61 10.22
C LYS A 163 9.95 -9.48 9.94
N GLN A 164 9.48 -8.30 9.60
CA GLN A 164 10.30 -7.16 9.19
C GLN A 164 10.86 -6.36 10.37
N ALA A 165 10.02 -6.00 11.34
CA ALA A 165 10.36 -5.11 12.45
C ALA A 165 10.76 -5.86 13.74
N GLY A 166 10.43 -7.15 13.83
CA GLY A 166 10.45 -7.92 15.07
C GLY A 166 9.21 -7.67 15.92
N TYR A 167 8.86 -8.65 16.79
CA TYR A 167 7.59 -8.68 17.52
C TYR A 167 7.31 -7.39 18.32
N HIS A 168 8.27 -6.93 19.12
CA HIS A 168 8.04 -5.78 20.01
C HIS A 168 7.72 -4.48 19.26
N ARG A 169 8.45 -4.20 18.17
CA ARG A 169 8.18 -3.00 17.36
C ARG A 169 6.88 -3.12 16.59
N ALA A 170 6.60 -4.30 16.03
CA ALA A 170 5.32 -4.56 15.36
C ALA A 170 4.14 -4.41 16.34
N ALA A 171 4.25 -4.97 17.54
CA ALA A 171 3.24 -4.84 18.59
C ALA A 171 3.03 -3.37 19.00
N GLU A 172 4.10 -2.60 19.17
CA GLU A 172 4.00 -1.17 19.46
C GLU A 172 3.22 -0.42 18.37
N LEU A 173 3.54 -0.64 17.11
CA LEU A 173 2.87 0.02 15.99
C LEU A 173 1.40 -0.41 15.85
N LEU A 174 1.12 -1.71 15.94
CA LEU A 174 -0.21 -2.26 15.76
C LEU A 174 -1.14 -1.96 16.95
N PHE A 175 -0.64 -2.07 18.19
CA PHE A 175 -1.48 -1.91 19.39
C PHE A 175 -1.69 -0.44 19.77
N SER A 176 -0.65 0.40 19.63
CA SER A 176 -0.76 1.80 19.99
C SER A 176 -1.59 2.60 19.00
N ALA A 177 -1.67 2.17 17.75
CA ALA A 177 -2.34 2.87 16.64
C ALA A 177 -1.90 4.34 16.49
N LYS A 178 -0.72 4.70 17.04
CA LYS A 178 -0.18 6.06 16.98
C LYS A 178 0.42 6.36 15.62
N LYS A 179 0.47 7.65 15.28
CA LYS A 179 1.24 8.14 14.14
C LYS A 179 2.74 7.94 14.40
N PHE A 180 3.47 7.60 13.35
CA PHE A 180 4.93 7.50 13.38
C PHE A 180 5.53 8.16 12.13
N THR A 181 6.80 8.55 12.23
CA THR A 181 7.52 9.33 11.22
C THR A 181 8.14 8.43 10.16
N ALA A 182 8.54 9.02 9.03
CA ALA A 182 9.32 8.38 7.98
C ALA A 182 10.60 7.72 8.53
N LYS A 183 11.31 8.41 9.44
CA LYS A 183 12.49 7.85 10.12
C LYS A 183 12.17 6.58 10.92
N THR A 184 11.05 6.54 11.62
CA THR A 184 10.62 5.32 12.32
C THR A 184 10.28 4.22 11.33
N ALA A 185 9.60 4.55 10.22
CA ALA A 185 9.28 3.59 9.15
C ALA A 185 10.55 2.97 8.53
N GLU A 186 11.60 3.78 8.32
CA GLU A 186 12.90 3.31 7.85
C GLU A 186 13.58 2.41 8.90
N GLN A 187 13.59 2.80 10.18
CA GLN A 187 14.19 2.03 11.26
C GLN A 187 13.56 0.65 11.48
N VAL A 188 12.27 0.50 11.18
CA VAL A 188 11.56 -0.79 11.26
C VAL A 188 11.60 -1.56 9.94
N GLY A 189 12.28 -1.03 8.93
CA GLY A 189 12.45 -1.66 7.62
C GLY A 189 11.23 -1.55 6.70
N LEU A 190 10.20 -0.80 7.06
CA LEU A 190 9.01 -0.55 6.23
C LEU A 190 9.33 0.35 5.03
N VAL A 191 10.30 1.25 5.17
CA VAL A 191 10.81 2.15 4.15
C VAL A 191 12.30 1.83 3.92
N ASN A 192 12.69 1.70 2.66
CA ASN A 192 14.08 1.44 2.29
C ASN A 192 14.96 2.68 2.49
N ARG A 193 14.39 3.86 2.20
CA ARG A 193 15.11 5.13 2.32
C ARG A 193 14.15 6.30 2.48
N VAL A 194 14.49 7.20 3.40
CA VAL A 194 13.86 8.51 3.55
C VAL A 194 14.64 9.51 2.71
N ILE A 195 13.96 10.20 1.80
CA ILE A 195 14.53 11.21 0.92
C ILE A 195 14.38 12.57 1.61
N LYS A 196 15.49 13.27 1.75
CA LYS A 196 15.55 14.63 2.32
C LYS A 196 16.01 15.59 1.25
N ASP A 197 15.72 16.86 1.46
CA ASP A 197 16.24 17.95 0.62
C ASP A 197 17.78 18.08 0.61
N ASP A 198 18.47 17.38 1.52
CA ASP A 198 19.93 17.40 1.61
C ASP A 198 20.55 16.28 0.76
N ILE A 199 21.62 16.60 0.02
CA ILE A 199 22.35 15.72 -0.91
C ILE A 199 22.96 14.55 -0.14
N TYR A 200 22.50 13.32 -0.41
CA TYR A 200 23.10 12.11 0.16
C TYR A 200 24.44 11.78 -0.47
N GLU A 201 25.47 11.56 0.36
CA GLU A 201 26.79 11.10 -0.11
C GLU A 201 26.72 9.75 -0.82
N ASP A 202 25.83 8.85 -0.41
CA ASP A 202 25.61 7.54 -1.02
C ASP A 202 25.03 7.62 -2.44
N ALA A 203 24.36 8.72 -2.81
CA ALA A 203 23.86 8.94 -4.17
C ALA A 203 24.98 9.04 -5.21
N LYS A 204 26.18 9.47 -4.79
CA LYS A 204 27.37 9.51 -5.64
C LYS A 204 27.87 8.11 -6.02
N ILE A 205 27.64 7.10 -5.16
CA ILE A 205 28.07 5.72 -5.37
C ILE A 205 27.31 5.06 -6.51
N ILE A 206 26.02 5.44 -6.69
CA ILE A 206 25.14 4.88 -7.72
C ILE A 206 24.91 5.83 -8.91
N ASN A 207 25.70 6.92 -9.04
CA ASN A 207 25.54 7.95 -10.07
C ASN A 207 24.14 8.56 -10.16
N LEU A 208 23.38 8.55 -9.08
CA LEU A 208 22.07 9.19 -8.98
C LEU A 208 22.25 10.67 -8.68
N ILE A 209 22.15 11.53 -9.69
CA ILE A 209 21.94 12.96 -9.48
C ILE A 209 20.52 13.12 -8.94
N ILE A 210 20.39 13.43 -7.65
CA ILE A 210 19.09 13.53 -6.97
C ILE A 210 18.65 14.98 -7.06
N GLU A 211 17.55 15.19 -7.77
CA GLU A 211 16.65 16.30 -7.47
C GLU A 211 15.85 15.86 -6.22
N ASN A 212 15.61 16.78 -5.31
CA ASN A 212 15.14 16.56 -3.93
C ASN A 212 13.70 16.05 -3.81
N ASP A 213 13.24 15.14 -4.67
CA ASP A 213 11.88 14.63 -4.71
C ASP A 213 11.85 13.10 -4.67
N VAL A 214 11.08 12.54 -3.76
CA VAL A 214 10.92 11.08 -3.62
C VAL A 214 10.37 10.42 -4.90
N TYR A 215 9.57 11.13 -5.70
CA TYR A 215 9.03 10.61 -6.95
C TYR A 215 10.12 10.46 -8.02
N ASP A 216 11.03 11.44 -8.10
CA ASP A 216 12.19 11.38 -9.01
C ASP A 216 13.15 10.29 -8.56
N TYR A 217 13.37 10.15 -7.25
CA TYR A 217 14.18 9.06 -6.72
C TYR A 217 13.60 7.69 -7.09
N ALA A 218 12.31 7.47 -6.88
CA ALA A 218 11.63 6.23 -7.24
C ALA A 218 11.68 5.96 -8.75
N HIS A 219 11.57 7.01 -9.58
CA HIS A 219 11.66 6.89 -11.04
C HIS A 219 13.06 6.47 -11.48
N LYS A 220 14.12 7.08 -10.94
CA LYS A 220 15.51 6.70 -11.21
C LYS A 220 15.83 5.28 -10.76
N ALA A 221 15.32 4.87 -9.59
CA ALA A 221 15.44 3.48 -9.15
C ALA A 221 14.73 2.52 -10.12
N ALA A 222 13.55 2.88 -10.63
CA ALA A 222 12.84 2.10 -11.64
C ALA A 222 13.62 2.04 -12.97
N GLU A 223 14.17 3.17 -13.45
CA GLU A 223 15.01 3.20 -14.65
C GLU A 223 16.21 2.26 -14.54
N TYR A 224 16.87 2.25 -13.39
CA TYR A 224 17.97 1.31 -13.16
C TYR A 224 17.50 -0.14 -13.25
N LEU A 225 16.36 -0.48 -12.61
CA LEU A 225 15.81 -1.84 -12.66
C LEU A 225 15.37 -2.26 -14.07
N THR A 226 14.94 -1.33 -14.93
CA THR A 226 14.60 -1.66 -16.32
C THR A 226 15.80 -2.07 -17.17
N GLN A 227 17.02 -1.72 -16.77
CA GLN A 227 18.26 -2.11 -17.46
C GLN A 227 18.73 -3.52 -17.06
N LEU A 228 18.23 -4.07 -15.95
CA LEU A 228 18.63 -5.38 -15.45
C LEU A 228 17.82 -6.51 -16.12
N PRO A 229 18.34 -7.76 -16.15
CA PRO A 229 17.62 -8.91 -16.67
C PRO A 229 16.34 -9.19 -15.88
N LEU A 230 15.16 -8.90 -16.46
CA LEU A 230 13.87 -9.05 -15.78
C LEU A 230 13.63 -10.50 -15.29
N ALA A 231 14.03 -11.50 -16.08
CA ALA A 231 13.88 -12.90 -15.69
C ALA A 231 14.62 -13.21 -14.38
N SER A 232 15.85 -12.67 -14.22
CA SER A 232 16.64 -12.85 -12.99
C SER A 232 15.98 -12.15 -11.80
N ILE A 233 15.45 -10.95 -12.00
CA ILE A 233 14.70 -10.24 -10.95
C ILE A 233 13.47 -11.04 -10.52
N LYS A 234 12.65 -11.50 -11.47
CA LYS A 234 11.45 -12.31 -11.18
C LYS A 234 11.79 -13.61 -10.42
N GLN A 235 12.84 -14.31 -10.84
CA GLN A 235 13.29 -15.53 -10.15
C GLN A 235 13.80 -15.22 -8.73
N THR A 236 14.57 -14.14 -8.56
CA THR A 236 15.03 -13.70 -7.24
C THR A 236 13.85 -13.36 -6.33
N LYS A 237 12.88 -12.57 -6.83
CA LYS A 237 11.66 -12.23 -6.10
C LYS A 237 10.86 -13.47 -5.71
N ALA A 238 10.70 -14.45 -6.62
CA ALA A 238 10.02 -15.71 -6.34
C ALA A 238 10.73 -16.52 -5.24
N LEU A 239 12.07 -16.52 -5.23
CA LEU A 239 12.85 -17.17 -4.17
C LEU A 239 12.71 -16.47 -2.82
N MET A 240 12.66 -15.14 -2.79
CA MET A 240 12.43 -14.34 -1.58
C MET A 240 11.00 -14.50 -1.03
N LYS A 241 10.02 -14.68 -1.92
CA LYS A 241 8.59 -14.85 -1.59
C LYS A 241 8.12 -16.31 -1.61
N LYS A 242 8.98 -17.27 -1.21
CA LYS A 242 8.62 -18.71 -1.16
C LYS A 242 7.37 -19.01 -0.33
N ASP A 243 7.08 -18.16 0.64
CA ASP A 243 5.95 -18.27 1.59
C ASP A 243 4.66 -17.62 1.07
N LEU A 244 4.59 -17.36 -0.25
CA LEU A 244 3.50 -16.62 -0.88
C LEU A 244 2.12 -17.21 -0.56
N ALA A 245 1.98 -18.53 -0.58
CA ALA A 245 0.70 -19.20 -0.30
C ALA A 245 0.23 -18.89 1.13
N ASN A 246 1.12 -18.98 2.12
CA ASN A 246 0.82 -18.68 3.52
C ASN A 246 0.49 -17.18 3.73
N ILE A 247 1.12 -16.29 2.96
CA ILE A 247 0.79 -14.85 3.03
C ILE A 247 -0.62 -14.58 2.49
N ILE A 248 -1.01 -15.24 1.37
CA ILE A 248 -2.37 -15.13 0.82
C ILE A 248 -3.40 -15.69 1.81
N GLU A 249 -3.12 -16.84 2.41
CA GLU A 249 -3.98 -17.43 3.45
C GLU A 249 -4.13 -16.49 4.65
N CYS A 250 -3.02 -15.89 5.12
CA CYS A 250 -3.06 -14.90 6.20
C CYS A 250 -3.91 -13.67 5.85
N ILE A 251 -3.84 -13.17 4.59
CA ILE A 251 -4.71 -12.08 4.14
C ILE A 251 -6.18 -12.50 4.22
N ASP A 252 -6.52 -13.73 3.82
CA ASP A 252 -7.89 -14.22 3.87
C ASP A 252 -8.38 -14.41 5.33
N GLU A 253 -7.54 -14.95 6.22
CA GLU A 253 -7.84 -15.07 7.66
C GLU A 253 -8.03 -13.71 8.33
N GLU A 254 -7.12 -12.77 8.08
CA GLU A 254 -7.22 -11.40 8.59
C GLU A 254 -8.49 -10.71 8.06
N ALA A 255 -8.85 -10.93 6.79
CA ALA A 255 -10.06 -10.37 6.20
C ALA A 255 -11.33 -10.87 6.91
N GLU A 256 -11.42 -12.16 7.23
CA GLU A 256 -12.56 -12.73 7.96
C GLU A 256 -12.66 -12.12 9.37
N ILE A 257 -11.55 -12.02 10.09
CA ILE A 257 -11.51 -11.41 11.44
C ILE A 257 -11.87 -9.92 11.34
N PHE A 258 -11.30 -9.21 10.36
CA PHE A 258 -11.56 -7.79 10.11
C PHE A 258 -13.06 -7.55 9.91
N MET A 259 -13.72 -8.34 9.06
CA MET A 259 -15.15 -8.22 8.80
C MET A 259 -16.04 -8.60 9.99
N GLN A 260 -15.59 -9.51 10.87
CA GLN A 260 -16.25 -9.75 12.15
C GLN A 260 -16.13 -8.50 13.06
N ARG A 261 -14.94 -7.90 13.12
CA ARG A 261 -14.69 -6.69 13.94
C ARG A 261 -15.45 -5.47 13.41
N VAL A 262 -15.64 -5.34 12.10
CA VAL A 262 -16.45 -4.27 11.49
C VAL A 262 -17.87 -4.21 12.07
N LYS A 263 -18.44 -5.36 12.49
CA LYS A 263 -19.77 -5.47 13.10
C LYS A 263 -19.75 -5.40 14.63
N SER A 264 -18.59 -5.18 15.23
CA SER A 264 -18.44 -5.15 16.68
C SER A 264 -19.00 -3.87 17.31
N PRO A 265 -19.46 -3.92 18.57
CA PRO A 265 -19.90 -2.74 19.28
C PRO A 265 -18.78 -1.70 19.46
N GLU A 266 -17.52 -2.13 19.55
CA GLU A 266 -16.36 -1.23 19.64
C GLU A 266 -16.17 -0.42 18.37
N MET A 267 -16.34 -1.04 17.18
CA MET A 267 -16.28 -0.31 15.91
C MET A 267 -17.43 0.71 15.82
N MET A 268 -18.65 0.36 16.25
CA MET A 268 -19.78 1.27 16.30
C MET A 268 -19.50 2.47 17.21
N GLU A 269 -18.91 2.22 18.39
CA GLU A 269 -18.49 3.28 19.31
C GLU A 269 -17.43 4.19 18.67
N ALA A 270 -16.41 3.61 18.01
CA ALA A 270 -15.36 4.40 17.35
C ALA A 270 -15.93 5.33 16.27
N VAL A 271 -16.87 4.82 15.45
CA VAL A 271 -17.55 5.62 14.41
C VAL A 271 -18.40 6.71 15.03
N GLN A 272 -19.20 6.38 16.07
CA GLN A 272 -20.04 7.36 16.74
C GLN A 272 -19.22 8.45 17.42
N ALA A 273 -18.14 8.06 18.10
CA ALA A 273 -17.21 8.99 18.75
C ALA A 273 -16.59 9.95 17.72
N PHE A 274 -16.17 9.42 16.56
CA PHE A 274 -15.64 10.22 15.46
C PHE A 274 -16.67 11.24 14.95
N MET A 275 -17.90 10.81 14.70
CA MET A 275 -18.99 11.72 14.25
C MET A 275 -19.30 12.81 15.28
N GLN A 276 -19.22 12.47 16.56
CA GLN A 276 -19.45 13.39 17.69
C GLN A 276 -18.22 14.21 18.07
N LYS A 277 -17.08 14.03 17.41
CA LYS A 277 -15.79 14.68 17.71
C LYS A 277 -15.36 14.49 19.17
N ARG A 278 -15.60 13.32 19.76
CA ARG A 278 -15.16 12.91 21.10
C ARG A 278 -14.21 11.73 21.03
N LYS A 279 -13.56 11.40 22.15
CA LYS A 279 -12.80 10.16 22.24
C LYS A 279 -13.77 8.97 22.42
N PRO A 280 -13.47 7.81 21.79
CA PRO A 280 -14.24 6.60 22.03
C PRO A 280 -13.99 6.08 23.46
N ASP A 281 -15.02 5.47 24.05
CA ASP A 281 -14.93 4.79 25.33
C ASP A 281 -15.13 3.29 25.14
N PHE A 282 -14.02 2.56 25.10
CA PHE A 282 -14.02 1.10 24.94
C PHE A 282 -14.16 0.34 26.27
N THR A 283 -14.08 1.02 27.43
CA THR A 283 -14.11 0.35 28.75
C THR A 283 -15.45 -0.30 29.04
N GLN A 284 -16.50 0.14 28.37
CA GLN A 284 -17.85 -0.42 28.49
C GLN A 284 -18.04 -1.81 27.85
N PHE A 285 -17.04 -2.30 27.09
CA PHE A 285 -17.13 -3.57 26.35
C PHE A 285 -16.24 -4.68 26.96
N ASN A 286 -15.68 -4.47 28.14
CA ASN A 286 -14.84 -5.45 28.85
C ASN A 286 -15.68 -6.42 29.70
#